data_c7213b64a88edeb1759fe31cef4fcaaa
#
_entry.id   c7213b64a88edeb1759fe31cef4fcaaa
#
_cell.length_a   1.000
_cell.length_b   1.000
_cell.length_c   1.000
_cell.angle_alpha   90.00
_cell.angle_beta   90.00
_cell.angle_gamma   90.00
#
_symmetry.space_group_name_H-M   'P 1'
#
loop_
_entity.id
_entity.type
_entity.pdbx_description
1 polymer ?
#
loop_
_entity_poly.entity_id
_entity_poly.type
_entity_poly.pdbx_seq_one_letter_code
_entity_poly.pdbx_strand_id
1 'polypeptide(L)'
;MPSLQPTRRLVLVEGESDANAVRALAARIGCDLGSCRIDILPAGGVTNFANVLSTYLRAHPRAHVCGMYDTADEWHVRRALTKAEILISGGGSIEEAGFFACIDDLEDELIRALGVQTVERVVDEQAELDSFRRFQAMPQHRNSPTHRQLHRFLGTRASRKIRSAKHLVEALDLTNLPRPLLKLAAHLRADDDA
;
A
#
# COMPACT_ATOMS: atom_id res chain seq x y z
N MET A 1 31.25 14.14 -19.28
CA MET A 1 29.79 13.99 -19.29
C MET A 1 29.33 13.82 -17.85
N PRO A 2 28.55 14.72 -17.26
CA PRO A 2 27.94 14.40 -15.97
C PRO A 2 27.01 13.22 -16.18
N SER A 3 27.25 12.12 -15.48
CA SER A 3 26.33 10.98 -15.45
C SER A 3 25.01 11.51 -14.89
N LEU A 4 23.94 11.48 -15.67
CA LEU A 4 22.59 11.72 -15.20
C LEU A 4 22.34 10.69 -14.11
N GLN A 5 22.38 11.11 -12.86
CA GLN A 5 22.02 10.22 -11.77
C GLN A 5 20.54 9.90 -11.91
N PRO A 6 20.13 8.62 -11.82
CA PRO A 6 18.74 8.24 -11.94
C PRO A 6 17.89 9.02 -10.94
N THR A 7 16.72 9.43 -11.39
CA THR A 7 15.78 10.25 -10.62
C THR A 7 15.28 9.45 -9.38
N ARG A 8 15.21 10.09 -8.22
CA ARG A 8 14.62 9.44 -7.04
C ARG A 8 13.12 9.22 -7.24
N ARG A 9 12.63 8.15 -6.68
CA ARG A 9 11.19 7.84 -6.65
C ARG A 9 10.71 7.71 -5.22
N LEU A 10 9.55 8.26 -4.93
CA LEU A 10 8.86 8.12 -3.65
C LEU A 10 7.61 7.29 -3.84
N VAL A 11 7.46 6.25 -3.02
CA VAL A 11 6.16 5.60 -2.78
C VAL A 11 5.63 6.07 -1.43
N LEU A 12 4.58 6.87 -1.46
CA LEU A 12 3.91 7.38 -0.27
C LEU A 12 2.69 6.52 0.06
N VAL A 13 2.60 6.07 1.31
CA VAL A 13 1.50 5.25 1.81
C VAL A 13 1.04 5.75 3.17
N GLU A 14 -0.14 5.31 3.62
CA GLU A 14 -0.71 5.81 4.86
C GLU A 14 0.07 5.35 6.09
N GLY A 15 0.36 4.05 6.18
CA GLY A 15 0.93 3.45 7.38
C GLY A 15 2.03 2.43 7.13
N GLU A 16 2.59 1.92 8.23
CA GLU A 16 3.66 0.91 8.19
C GLU A 16 3.18 -0.44 7.61
N SER A 17 1.89 -0.79 7.72
CA SER A 17 1.37 -2.01 7.09
C SER A 17 1.47 -1.91 5.58
N ASP A 18 1.06 -0.79 5.01
CA ASP A 18 1.11 -0.55 3.57
C ASP A 18 2.56 -0.49 3.08
N ALA A 19 3.44 0.17 3.84
CA ALA A 19 4.85 0.22 3.52
C ALA A 19 5.48 -1.18 3.48
N ASN A 20 5.12 -2.06 4.42
CA ASN A 20 5.59 -3.45 4.41
C ASN A 20 5.01 -4.27 3.25
N ALA A 21 3.75 -4.05 2.90
CA ALA A 21 3.13 -4.66 1.72
C ALA A 21 3.88 -4.24 0.43
N VAL A 22 4.19 -2.96 0.28
CA VAL A 22 4.94 -2.44 -0.88
C VAL A 22 6.36 -3.00 -0.93
N ARG A 23 7.06 -3.09 0.20
CA ARG A 23 8.39 -3.71 0.27
C ARG A 23 8.35 -5.18 -0.15
N ALA A 24 7.34 -5.93 0.32
CA ALA A 24 7.13 -7.32 -0.07
C ALA A 24 6.82 -7.45 -1.57
N LEU A 25 5.97 -6.57 -2.11
CA LEU A 25 5.69 -6.53 -3.55
C LEU A 25 6.95 -6.26 -4.36
N ALA A 26 7.74 -5.23 -4.00
CA ALA A 26 8.99 -4.90 -4.67
C ALA A 26 9.96 -6.09 -4.71
N ALA A 27 10.16 -6.77 -3.58
CA ALA A 27 10.99 -7.97 -3.50
C ALA A 27 10.49 -9.08 -4.43
N ARG A 28 9.18 -9.34 -4.47
CA ARG A 28 8.58 -10.40 -5.30
C ARG A 28 8.67 -10.12 -6.80
N ILE A 29 8.61 -8.85 -7.21
CA ILE A 29 8.75 -8.46 -8.62
C ILE A 29 10.20 -8.23 -9.05
N GLY A 30 11.17 -8.49 -8.17
CA GLY A 30 12.60 -8.33 -8.44
C GLY A 30 13.08 -6.87 -8.48
N CYS A 31 12.33 -5.95 -7.89
CA CYS A 31 12.71 -4.54 -7.80
C CYS A 31 13.60 -4.31 -6.58
N ASP A 32 14.88 -4.05 -6.80
CA ASP A 32 15.80 -3.60 -5.76
C ASP A 32 15.59 -2.11 -5.48
N LEU A 33 14.98 -1.80 -4.35
CA LEU A 33 14.63 -0.44 -3.95
C LEU A 33 15.85 0.49 -3.86
N GLY A 34 17.01 -0.04 -3.43
CA GLY A 34 18.23 0.73 -3.32
C GLY A 34 18.80 1.12 -4.68
N SER A 35 18.97 0.13 -5.56
CA SER A 35 19.46 0.33 -6.93
C SER A 35 18.53 1.21 -7.76
N CYS A 36 17.21 1.03 -7.59
CA CYS A 36 16.18 1.84 -8.26
C CYS A 36 15.92 3.19 -7.59
N ARG A 37 16.63 3.54 -6.52
CA ARG A 37 16.45 4.79 -5.75
C ARG A 37 15.00 5.06 -5.34
N ILE A 38 14.30 4.02 -4.88
CA ILE A 38 12.92 4.09 -4.44
C ILE A 38 12.88 4.19 -2.91
N ASP A 39 12.34 5.27 -2.41
CA ASP A 39 12.04 5.47 -0.99
C ASP A 39 10.57 5.12 -0.75
N ILE A 40 10.28 4.27 0.24
CA ILE A 40 8.91 3.94 0.67
C ILE A 40 8.69 4.62 2.02
N LEU A 41 7.80 5.60 2.06
CA LEU A 41 7.53 6.39 3.26
C LEU A 41 6.08 6.21 3.74
N PRO A 42 5.88 5.68 4.95
CA PRO A 42 4.60 5.78 5.64
C PRO A 42 4.40 7.20 6.18
N ALA A 43 3.26 7.80 5.90
CA ALA A 43 2.96 9.17 6.33
C ALA A 43 2.57 9.26 7.81
N GLY A 44 2.17 8.15 8.44
CA GLY A 44 1.58 8.16 9.79
C GLY A 44 0.15 8.71 9.79
N GLY A 45 -0.59 8.43 8.73
CA GLY A 45 -1.97 8.84 8.46
C GLY A 45 -2.09 9.79 7.27
N VAL A 46 -3.20 9.66 6.54
CA VAL A 46 -3.44 10.40 5.29
C VAL A 46 -3.39 11.93 5.45
N THR A 47 -3.80 12.44 6.61
CA THR A 47 -3.76 13.89 6.91
C THR A 47 -2.35 14.47 6.86
N ASN A 48 -1.33 13.63 7.00
CA ASN A 48 0.09 14.04 6.97
C ASN A 48 0.72 13.96 5.57
N PHE A 49 0.02 13.45 4.55
CA PHE A 49 0.52 13.32 3.17
C PHE A 49 1.14 14.62 2.66
N ALA A 50 0.45 15.76 2.84
CA ALA A 50 0.93 17.04 2.37
C ALA A 50 2.28 17.46 2.97
N ASN A 51 2.50 17.16 4.25
CA ASN A 51 3.75 17.48 4.94
C ASN A 51 4.90 16.59 4.46
N VAL A 52 4.65 15.28 4.33
CA VAL A 52 5.64 14.31 3.86
C VAL A 52 6.04 14.64 2.42
N LEU A 53 5.09 14.86 1.51
CA LEU A 53 5.35 15.26 0.13
C LEU A 53 6.16 16.55 0.05
N SER A 54 5.73 17.61 0.74
CA SER A 54 6.41 18.89 0.71
C SER A 54 7.85 18.80 1.27
N THR A 55 8.07 17.98 2.29
CA THR A 55 9.39 17.77 2.88
C THR A 55 10.30 16.98 1.94
N TYR A 56 9.76 15.91 1.36
CA TYR A 56 10.51 15.05 0.45
C TYR A 56 10.89 15.80 -0.85
N LEU A 57 9.94 16.50 -1.47
CA LEU A 57 10.15 17.23 -2.70
C LEU A 57 11.09 18.43 -2.55
N ARG A 58 11.13 19.07 -1.37
CA ARG A 58 12.17 20.10 -1.09
C ARG A 58 13.58 19.53 -1.11
N ALA A 59 13.77 18.31 -0.61
CA ALA A 59 15.06 17.62 -0.64
C ALA A 59 15.36 17.00 -2.00
N HIS A 60 14.32 16.63 -2.76
CA HIS A 60 14.42 15.95 -4.05
C HIS A 60 13.46 16.56 -5.09
N PRO A 61 13.74 17.77 -5.62
CA PRO A 61 12.79 18.52 -6.46
C PRO A 61 12.41 17.85 -7.78
N ARG A 62 13.18 16.85 -8.22
CA ARG A 62 12.91 16.09 -9.46
C ARG A 62 12.39 14.68 -9.18
N ALA A 63 12.07 14.35 -7.93
CA ALA A 63 11.60 13.02 -7.61
C ALA A 63 10.24 12.75 -8.25
N HIS A 64 10.08 11.55 -8.81
CA HIS A 64 8.77 11.04 -9.16
C HIS A 64 8.08 10.52 -7.89
N VAL A 65 6.80 10.78 -7.76
CA VAL A 65 6.01 10.33 -6.61
C VAL A 65 4.86 9.45 -7.07
N CYS A 66 4.60 8.41 -6.33
CA CYS A 66 3.41 7.59 -6.47
C CYS A 66 2.97 7.09 -5.09
N GLY A 67 1.83 6.39 -5.02
CA GLY A 67 1.39 5.87 -3.74
C GLY A 67 0.07 5.13 -3.80
N MET A 68 -0.40 4.74 -2.62
CA MET A 68 -1.72 4.13 -2.44
C MET A 68 -2.47 4.87 -1.33
N TYR A 69 -3.79 4.82 -1.38
CA TYR A 69 -4.66 5.45 -0.41
C TYR A 69 -6.02 4.72 -0.35
N ASP A 70 -6.72 4.86 0.75
CA ASP A 70 -8.08 4.35 0.90
C ASP A 70 -9.07 5.28 0.21
N THR A 71 -10.03 4.76 -0.53
CA THR A 71 -11.01 5.56 -1.30
C THR A 71 -11.70 6.62 -0.43
N ALA A 72 -11.94 6.31 0.85
CA ALA A 72 -12.52 7.26 1.79
C ALA A 72 -11.67 8.52 2.00
N ASP A 73 -10.37 8.44 1.73
CA ASP A 73 -9.39 9.51 1.96
C ASP A 73 -9.03 10.30 0.70
N GLU A 74 -9.72 10.06 -0.41
CA GLU A 74 -9.46 10.71 -1.71
C GLU A 74 -9.34 12.24 -1.61
N TRP A 75 -10.18 12.88 -0.80
CA TRP A 75 -10.14 14.34 -0.63
C TRP A 75 -8.81 14.81 -0.01
N HIS A 76 -8.31 14.09 0.99
CA HIS A 76 -7.04 14.41 1.64
C HIS A 76 -5.86 14.26 0.68
N VAL A 77 -5.87 13.18 -0.12
CA VAL A 77 -4.84 12.91 -1.13
C VAL A 77 -4.87 13.98 -2.22
N ARG A 78 -6.03 14.28 -2.78
CA ARG A 78 -6.19 15.32 -3.80
C ARG A 78 -5.66 16.66 -3.31
N ARG A 79 -6.02 17.05 -2.08
CA ARG A 79 -5.53 18.30 -1.47
C ARG A 79 -4.00 18.29 -1.28
N ALA A 80 -3.43 17.16 -0.86
CA ALA A 80 -1.99 17.02 -0.69
C ALA A 80 -1.24 17.16 -2.02
N LEU A 81 -1.72 16.49 -3.07
CA LEU A 81 -1.15 16.53 -4.42
C LEU A 81 -1.28 17.93 -5.06
N THR A 82 -2.41 18.60 -4.86
CA THR A 82 -2.58 19.98 -5.33
C THR A 82 -1.63 20.94 -4.63
N LYS A 83 -1.47 20.82 -3.30
CA LYS A 83 -0.52 21.63 -2.53
C LYS A 83 0.94 21.39 -2.92
N ALA A 84 1.25 20.18 -3.38
CA ALA A 84 2.59 19.80 -3.87
C ALA A 84 2.78 20.13 -5.37
N GLU A 85 1.81 20.79 -6.03
CA GLU A 85 1.80 21.14 -7.46
C GLU A 85 1.93 19.94 -8.42
N ILE A 86 1.60 18.73 -7.94
CA ILE A 86 1.56 17.50 -8.72
C ILE A 86 0.25 17.42 -9.52
N LEU A 87 -0.86 17.86 -8.91
CA LEU A 87 -2.14 18.05 -9.57
C LEU A 87 -2.40 19.51 -9.81
N ILE A 88 -2.86 19.87 -11.03
CA ILE A 88 -3.29 21.22 -11.36
C ILE A 88 -4.67 21.45 -10.72
N SER A 89 -4.85 22.60 -10.08
CA SER A 89 -6.12 22.99 -9.47
C SER A 89 -7.25 22.96 -10.51
N GLY A 90 -8.29 22.16 -10.23
CA GLY A 90 -9.48 22.04 -11.07
C GLY A 90 -9.43 20.98 -12.17
N GLY A 91 -8.34 20.21 -12.31
CA GLY A 91 -8.23 19.14 -13.29
C GLY A 91 -7.22 18.06 -12.91
N GLY A 92 -7.26 16.93 -13.62
CA GLY A 92 -6.34 15.80 -13.46
C GLY A 92 -6.88 14.68 -12.56
N SER A 93 -6.52 13.47 -12.92
CA SER A 93 -6.85 12.27 -12.19
C SER A 93 -5.77 12.00 -11.15
N ILE A 94 -6.17 11.63 -9.93
CA ILE A 94 -5.26 11.15 -8.89
C ILE A 94 -4.50 9.90 -9.38
N GLU A 95 -5.17 9.04 -10.14
CA GLU A 95 -4.56 7.84 -10.74
C GLU A 95 -3.49 8.22 -11.79
N GLU A 96 -3.74 9.21 -12.63
CA GLU A 96 -2.75 9.73 -13.59
C GLU A 96 -1.54 10.38 -12.88
N ALA A 97 -1.76 10.91 -11.69
CA ALA A 97 -0.69 11.41 -10.82
C ALA A 97 0.09 10.29 -10.09
N GLY A 98 -0.22 9.01 -10.37
CA GLY A 98 0.47 7.86 -9.79
C GLY A 98 -0.05 7.41 -8.42
N PHE A 99 -1.23 7.87 -7.99
CA PHE A 99 -1.81 7.47 -6.71
C PHE A 99 -3.03 6.58 -6.91
N PHE A 100 -3.01 5.38 -6.31
CA PHE A 100 -3.96 4.31 -6.57
C PHE A 100 -4.85 4.05 -5.37
N ALA A 101 -6.17 4.12 -5.61
CA ALA A 101 -7.17 3.90 -4.58
C ALA A 101 -7.34 2.42 -4.24
N CYS A 102 -7.34 2.08 -2.95
CA CYS A 102 -7.85 0.83 -2.41
C CYS A 102 -9.34 1.01 -2.08
N ILE A 103 -10.19 0.07 -2.48
CA ILE A 103 -11.60 0.04 -2.04
C ILE A 103 -11.58 -0.44 -0.58
N ASP A 104 -12.24 0.28 0.31
CA ASP A 104 -12.11 0.15 1.77
C ASP A 104 -10.65 0.41 2.21
N ASP A 105 -9.79 -0.60 2.27
CA ASP A 105 -8.35 -0.47 2.56
C ASP A 105 -7.52 -1.56 1.85
N LEU A 106 -6.19 -1.52 2.00
CA LEU A 106 -5.29 -2.49 1.37
C LEU A 106 -5.52 -3.91 1.88
N GLU A 107 -5.81 -4.10 3.16
CA GLU A 107 -6.09 -5.42 3.72
C GLU A 107 -7.33 -6.06 3.09
N ASP A 108 -8.37 -5.28 2.84
CA ASP A 108 -9.59 -5.75 2.15
C ASP A 108 -9.28 -6.15 0.70
N GLU A 109 -8.49 -5.37 -0.02
CA GLU A 109 -8.02 -5.72 -1.38
C GLU A 109 -7.28 -7.07 -1.38
N LEU A 110 -6.38 -7.28 -0.41
CA LEU A 110 -5.61 -8.52 -0.27
C LEU A 110 -6.49 -9.72 0.06
N ILE A 111 -7.45 -9.56 0.99
CA ILE A 111 -8.38 -10.63 1.36
C ILE A 111 -9.27 -11.00 0.17
N ARG A 112 -9.75 -10.01 -0.60
CA ARG A 112 -10.56 -10.26 -1.80
C ARG A 112 -9.80 -11.00 -2.89
N ALA A 113 -8.55 -10.62 -3.11
CA ALA A 113 -7.71 -11.26 -4.12
C ALA A 113 -7.31 -12.69 -3.76
N LEU A 114 -6.97 -12.94 -2.50
CA LEU A 114 -6.53 -14.26 -2.01
C LEU A 114 -7.69 -15.22 -1.74
N GLY A 115 -8.84 -14.69 -1.36
CA GLY A 115 -9.96 -15.47 -0.84
C GLY A 115 -9.72 -15.96 0.59
N VAL A 116 -10.83 -16.24 1.27
CA VAL A 116 -10.88 -16.60 2.71
C VAL A 116 -9.95 -17.76 3.05
N GLN A 117 -9.97 -18.82 2.26
CA GLN A 117 -9.19 -20.04 2.55
C GLN A 117 -7.67 -19.79 2.54
N THR A 118 -7.19 -19.02 1.56
CA THR A 118 -5.77 -18.68 1.48
C THR A 118 -5.35 -17.78 2.65
N VAL A 119 -6.19 -16.79 3.00
CA VAL A 119 -5.91 -15.91 4.14
C VAL A 119 -5.90 -16.68 5.47
N GLU A 120 -6.82 -17.63 5.68
CA GLU A 120 -6.81 -18.49 6.87
C GLU A 120 -5.52 -19.33 6.94
N ARG A 121 -5.03 -19.84 5.81
CA ARG A 121 -3.74 -20.56 5.77
C ARG A 121 -2.58 -19.64 6.15
N VAL A 122 -2.55 -18.40 5.63
CA VAL A 122 -1.53 -17.41 6.02
C VAL A 122 -1.60 -17.09 7.51
N VAL A 123 -2.79 -17.01 8.08
CA VAL A 123 -2.99 -16.81 9.54
C VAL A 123 -2.49 -18.03 10.33
N ASP A 124 -2.70 -19.24 9.82
CA ASP A 124 -2.21 -20.49 10.43
C ASP A 124 -0.69 -20.58 10.42
N GLU A 125 -0.05 -20.26 9.28
CA GLU A 125 1.41 -20.20 9.14
C GLU A 125 2.07 -19.21 10.12
N GLN A 126 1.32 -18.21 10.59
CA GLN A 126 1.73 -17.27 11.62
C GLN A 126 1.39 -17.73 13.06
N ALA A 127 0.91 -18.97 13.23
CA ALA A 127 0.44 -19.55 14.50
C ALA A 127 -0.67 -18.72 15.19
N GLU A 128 -1.53 -18.07 14.38
CA GLU A 128 -2.61 -17.24 14.88
C GLU A 128 -4.02 -17.80 14.60
N LEU A 129 -4.13 -18.99 13.97
CA LEU A 129 -5.43 -19.57 13.62
C LEU A 129 -6.32 -19.82 14.83
N ASP A 130 -5.78 -20.35 15.92
CA ASP A 130 -6.53 -20.55 17.17
C ASP A 130 -7.03 -19.21 17.76
N SER A 131 -6.22 -18.17 17.65
CA SER A 131 -6.60 -16.81 18.06
C SER A 131 -7.75 -16.30 17.21
N PHE A 132 -7.69 -16.53 15.90
CA PHE A 132 -8.76 -16.17 14.96
C PHE A 132 -10.05 -16.97 15.25
N ARG A 133 -9.97 -18.28 15.51
CA ARG A 133 -11.16 -19.09 15.85
C ARG A 133 -11.84 -18.60 17.14
N ARG A 134 -11.06 -18.23 18.17
CA ARG A 134 -11.60 -17.59 19.38
C ARG A 134 -12.27 -16.25 19.07
N PHE A 135 -11.66 -15.43 18.21
CA PHE A 135 -12.23 -14.16 17.76
C PHE A 135 -13.58 -14.36 17.03
N GLN A 136 -13.66 -15.34 16.13
CA GLN A 136 -14.89 -15.67 15.41
C GLN A 136 -16.04 -16.09 16.35
N ALA A 137 -15.73 -16.82 17.43
CA ALA A 137 -16.71 -17.31 18.40
C ALA A 137 -17.30 -16.19 19.28
N MET A 138 -16.69 -15.00 19.32
CA MET A 138 -17.19 -13.88 20.12
C MET A 138 -18.57 -13.42 19.63
N PRO A 139 -19.53 -13.09 20.55
CA PRO A 139 -20.90 -12.72 20.18
C PRO A 139 -21.00 -11.62 19.11
N GLN A 140 -20.09 -10.62 19.17
CA GLN A 140 -20.08 -9.50 18.24
C GLN A 140 -19.54 -9.85 16.84
N HIS A 141 -18.92 -11.02 16.65
CA HIS A 141 -18.30 -11.42 15.39
C HIS A 141 -18.96 -12.64 14.74
N ARG A 142 -19.52 -13.58 15.52
CA ARG A 142 -19.99 -14.90 15.06
C ARG A 142 -20.98 -14.87 13.88
N ASN A 143 -21.75 -13.80 13.75
CA ASN A 143 -22.75 -13.66 12.68
C ASN A 143 -22.24 -12.84 11.48
N SER A 144 -20.99 -12.38 11.51
CA SER A 144 -20.39 -11.64 10.39
C SER A 144 -19.84 -12.62 9.34
N PRO A 145 -19.85 -12.28 8.04
CA PRO A 145 -19.16 -13.07 7.03
C PRO A 145 -17.66 -13.22 7.36
N THR A 146 -17.09 -14.38 7.04
CA THR A 146 -15.68 -14.71 7.38
C THR A 146 -14.70 -13.69 6.83
N HIS A 147 -14.93 -13.17 5.63
CA HIS A 147 -14.11 -12.07 5.06
C HIS A 147 -14.04 -10.87 6.02
N ARG A 148 -15.18 -10.39 6.51
CA ARG A 148 -15.22 -9.27 7.46
C ARG A 148 -14.61 -9.61 8.82
N GLN A 149 -14.73 -10.88 9.24
CA GLN A 149 -14.09 -11.35 10.47
C GLN A 149 -12.56 -11.32 10.32
N LEU A 150 -12.02 -11.78 9.17
CA LEU A 150 -10.59 -11.74 8.87
C LEU A 150 -10.09 -10.29 8.84
N HIS A 151 -10.75 -9.42 8.08
CA HIS A 151 -10.39 -8.01 7.99
C HIS A 151 -10.30 -7.35 9.39
N ARG A 152 -11.33 -7.52 10.21
CA ARG A 152 -11.32 -7.00 11.58
C ARG A 152 -10.25 -7.65 12.45
N PHE A 153 -10.05 -8.97 12.34
CA PHE A 153 -9.04 -9.68 13.12
C PHE A 153 -7.64 -9.21 12.82
N LEU A 154 -7.29 -9.04 11.54
CA LEU A 154 -6.01 -8.52 11.12
C LEU A 154 -5.74 -7.11 11.66
N GLY A 155 -6.75 -6.26 11.73
CA GLY A 155 -6.66 -4.90 12.27
C GLY A 155 -6.67 -4.79 13.80
N THR A 156 -6.90 -5.86 14.58
CA THR A 156 -7.03 -5.78 16.05
C THR A 156 -5.76 -5.37 16.79
N ARG A 157 -4.58 -5.53 16.18
CA ARG A 157 -3.29 -5.16 16.77
C ARG A 157 -2.38 -4.61 15.68
N ALA A 158 -1.74 -3.47 15.92
CA ALA A 158 -0.84 -2.83 14.96
C ALA A 158 0.28 -3.77 14.49
N SER A 159 0.91 -4.53 15.40
CA SER A 159 1.95 -5.51 15.05
C SER A 159 1.44 -6.64 14.16
N ARG A 160 0.19 -7.09 14.38
CA ARG A 160 -0.45 -8.09 13.51
C ARG A 160 -0.71 -7.51 12.13
N LYS A 161 -1.33 -6.32 12.05
CA LYS A 161 -1.62 -5.62 10.80
C LYS A 161 -0.35 -5.50 9.95
N ILE A 162 0.73 -4.96 10.54
CA ILE A 162 2.01 -4.76 9.86
C ILE A 162 2.61 -6.08 9.34
N ARG A 163 2.62 -7.13 10.15
CA ARG A 163 3.17 -8.43 9.78
C ARG A 163 2.33 -9.13 8.72
N SER A 164 1.01 -9.14 8.91
CA SER A 164 0.09 -9.84 7.99
C SER A 164 0.09 -9.21 6.60
N ALA A 165 0.17 -7.89 6.47
CA ALA A 165 0.23 -7.22 5.17
C ALA A 165 1.35 -7.77 4.29
N LYS A 166 2.56 -7.97 4.85
CA LYS A 166 3.68 -8.61 4.16
C LYS A 166 3.33 -10.02 3.69
N HIS A 167 2.88 -10.90 4.62
CA HIS A 167 2.61 -12.31 4.29
C HIS A 167 1.45 -12.48 3.32
N LEU A 168 0.42 -11.63 3.39
CA LEU A 168 -0.66 -11.65 2.41
C LEU A 168 -0.15 -11.29 1.01
N VAL A 169 0.72 -10.28 0.89
CA VAL A 169 1.35 -9.96 -0.39
C VAL A 169 2.25 -11.09 -0.87
N GLU A 170 3.00 -11.76 0.02
CA GLU A 170 3.82 -12.92 -0.32
C GLU A 170 3.00 -14.09 -0.86
N ALA A 171 1.76 -14.25 -0.44
CA ALA A 171 0.84 -15.30 -0.89
C ALA A 171 0.10 -14.98 -2.21
N LEU A 172 0.14 -13.73 -2.71
CA LEU A 172 -0.57 -13.35 -3.95
C LEU A 172 0.01 -14.08 -5.17
N ASP A 173 -0.84 -14.32 -6.15
CA ASP A 173 -0.40 -14.63 -7.51
C ASP A 173 0.00 -13.32 -8.22
N LEU A 174 1.25 -13.22 -8.68
CA LEU A 174 1.74 -12.04 -9.39
C LEU A 174 1.06 -11.81 -10.74
N THR A 175 0.41 -12.83 -11.30
CA THR A 175 -0.38 -12.71 -12.53
C THR A 175 -1.78 -12.16 -12.29
N ASN A 176 -2.22 -12.10 -11.02
CA ASN A 176 -3.55 -11.64 -10.63
C ASN A 176 -3.49 -10.74 -9.40
N LEU A 177 -2.71 -9.68 -9.48
CA LEU A 177 -2.61 -8.68 -8.41
C LEU A 177 -3.89 -7.84 -8.30
N PRO A 178 -4.31 -7.42 -7.09
CA PRO A 178 -5.31 -6.36 -6.93
C PRO A 178 -4.90 -5.11 -7.71
N ARG A 179 -5.90 -4.40 -8.27
CA ARG A 179 -5.67 -3.25 -9.16
C ARG A 179 -4.69 -2.21 -8.61
N PRO A 180 -4.79 -1.74 -7.34
CA PRO A 180 -3.84 -0.77 -6.80
C PRO A 180 -2.40 -1.30 -6.78
N LEU A 181 -2.19 -2.56 -6.39
CA LEU A 181 -0.86 -3.18 -6.38
C LEU A 181 -0.33 -3.44 -7.79
N LEU A 182 -1.20 -3.82 -8.74
CA LEU A 182 -0.82 -3.98 -10.15
C LEU A 182 -0.31 -2.67 -10.74
N LYS A 183 -1.03 -1.57 -10.52
CA LYS A 183 -0.64 -0.23 -10.97
C LYS A 183 0.66 0.24 -10.30
N LEU A 184 0.77 0.04 -9.00
CA LEU A 184 1.99 0.38 -8.27
C LEU A 184 3.19 -0.45 -8.75
N ALA A 185 3.02 -1.75 -9.00
CA ALA A 185 4.07 -2.62 -9.54
C ALA A 185 4.60 -2.12 -10.90
N ALA A 186 3.73 -1.59 -11.76
CA ALA A 186 4.14 -0.97 -13.02
C ALA A 186 5.04 0.27 -12.76
N HIS A 187 4.71 1.10 -11.78
CA HIS A 187 5.56 2.25 -11.39
C HIS A 187 6.88 1.83 -10.75
N LEU A 188 6.90 0.73 -9.99
CA LEU A 188 8.14 0.20 -9.40
C LEU A 188 9.10 -0.38 -10.46
N ARG A 189 8.56 -0.88 -11.59
CA ARG A 189 9.32 -1.47 -12.70
C ARG A 189 9.70 -0.47 -13.79
N ALA A 190 9.07 0.70 -13.81
CA ALA A 190 9.38 1.70 -14.83
C ALA A 190 10.85 2.11 -14.67
N ASP A 191 11.65 1.80 -15.68
CA ASP A 191 13.03 2.33 -15.78
C ASP A 191 12.97 3.84 -16.06
N ASP A 192 13.99 4.58 -15.62
CA ASP A 192 14.13 6.03 -15.84
C ASP A 192 14.40 6.38 -17.34
N ASP A 193 14.00 5.54 -18.27
CA ASP A 193 14.12 5.72 -19.71
C ASP A 193 12.93 6.50 -20.29
N ALA A 194 12.86 7.79 -19.98
CA ALA A 194 12.09 8.75 -20.77
C ALA A 194 12.72 10.16 -20.65
#